data_edb515f751eacb61f6a7d1b3481d4ebb
#
_entry.id   edb515f751eacb61f6a7d1b3481d4ebb
#
_cell.length_a   1.000
_cell.length_b   1.000
_cell.length_c   1.000
_cell.angle_alpha   90.00
_cell.angle_beta   90.00
_cell.angle_gamma   90.00
#
_symmetry.space_group_name_H-M   'P 1'
#
loop_
_entity.id
_entity.type
_entity.pdbx_description
1 polymer ?
#
loop_
_entity_poly.entity_id
_entity_poly.type
_entity_poly.pdbx_seq_one_letter_code
_entity_poly.pdbx_strand_id
1 'polypeptide(L)'
;MASKSKVARQKQATSAKKINFYLIAIPVFAFFIKLIIMANIKGTDGAMLGGWLGADGENYLSGVDGLLQQGYFSDKSILSYWPAGYPILIWILTKISLAHVIYLISFTQSIFYAYASYYFVKQLRGTKLQPYMFLIGLALAFNPTLSLSSLAVGYESPIAACMLMVVGLIMKSRQSAHDRQFVLRVIAVGFFSALASFMQPRWILTSLVIALLWALITKGRKAQALILVGVVGVMTLAPAIMIQRNVKSIDKAVISTNLGVTMRIGAGDETQGGYAHTGPDVPCEPTPPATATTDNDVVKCVIKWYASNPGKSIRLFINKGWFYWSPWS
;
A
#
# COMPACT_ATOMS: atom_id res chain seq x y z
N MET A 1 -10.65 33.09 -42.74
CA MET A 1 -10.95 32.05 -41.77
C MET A 1 -9.75 31.15 -41.36
N ALA A 2 -8.78 30.91 -42.23
CA ALA A 2 -7.61 30.03 -41.95
C ALA A 2 -6.65 30.52 -40.84
N SER A 3 -6.52 31.85 -40.63
CA SER A 3 -5.61 32.44 -39.62
C SER A 3 -6.05 32.14 -38.17
N LYS A 4 -7.35 32.23 -37.86
CA LYS A 4 -7.88 31.93 -36.50
C LYS A 4 -7.70 30.45 -36.11
N SER A 5 -7.75 29.53 -37.06
CA SER A 5 -7.54 28.09 -36.84
C SER A 5 -6.08 27.76 -36.50
N LYS A 6 -5.11 28.43 -37.15
CA LYS A 6 -3.66 28.26 -36.85
C LYS A 6 -3.31 28.77 -35.46
N VAL A 7 -3.82 29.94 -35.04
CA VAL A 7 -3.57 30.52 -33.70
C VAL A 7 -4.19 29.65 -32.61
N ALA A 8 -5.40 29.10 -32.82
CA ALA A 8 -6.03 28.20 -31.86
C ALA A 8 -5.23 26.88 -31.69
N ARG A 9 -4.73 26.28 -32.76
CA ARG A 9 -3.88 25.09 -32.76
C ARG A 9 -2.53 25.36 -32.08
N GLN A 10 -1.94 26.54 -32.28
CA GLN A 10 -0.68 26.91 -31.67
C GLN A 10 -0.83 27.16 -30.16
N LYS A 11 -1.94 27.79 -29.70
CA LYS A 11 -2.28 27.92 -28.27
C LYS A 11 -2.55 26.56 -27.61
N GLN A 12 -3.22 25.65 -28.30
CA GLN A 12 -3.45 24.29 -27.80
C GLN A 12 -2.15 23.48 -27.68
N ALA A 13 -1.24 23.58 -28.64
CA ALA A 13 0.06 22.91 -28.62
C ALA A 13 0.98 23.44 -27.52
N THR A 14 1.00 24.77 -27.29
CA THR A 14 1.77 25.40 -26.18
C THR A 14 1.20 25.06 -24.82
N SER A 15 -0.12 25.01 -24.67
CA SER A 15 -0.79 24.57 -23.44
C SER A 15 -0.48 23.10 -23.13
N ALA A 16 -0.53 22.21 -24.14
CA ALA A 16 -0.20 20.81 -23.98
C ALA A 16 1.27 20.58 -23.60
N LYS A 17 2.22 21.35 -24.14
CA LYS A 17 3.64 21.30 -23.75
C LYS A 17 3.86 21.76 -22.29
N LYS A 18 3.21 22.86 -21.87
CA LYS A 18 3.28 23.34 -20.46
C LYS A 18 2.74 22.30 -19.48
N ILE A 19 1.58 21.70 -19.77
CA ILE A 19 1.02 20.63 -18.92
C ILE A 19 1.98 19.45 -18.81
N ASN A 20 2.65 19.06 -19.88
CA ASN A 20 3.63 17.98 -19.87
C ASN A 20 4.83 18.29 -18.96
N PHE A 21 5.33 19.50 -18.99
CA PHE A 21 6.47 19.91 -18.18
C PHE A 21 6.15 19.82 -16.68
N TYR A 22 5.04 20.40 -16.23
CA TYR A 22 4.66 20.38 -14.81
C TYR A 22 4.42 18.97 -14.28
N LEU A 23 3.85 18.07 -15.09
CA LEU A 23 3.61 16.69 -14.68
C LEU A 23 4.89 15.94 -14.30
N ILE A 24 5.99 16.25 -14.98
CA ILE A 24 7.30 15.64 -14.70
C ILE A 24 8.04 16.45 -13.62
N ALA A 25 8.01 17.77 -13.72
CA ALA A 25 8.77 18.63 -12.83
C ALA A 25 8.38 18.49 -11.35
N ILE A 26 7.07 18.36 -11.04
CA ILE A 26 6.60 18.23 -9.65
C ILE A 26 7.14 16.97 -8.97
N PRO A 27 6.92 15.74 -9.48
CA PRO A 27 7.42 14.54 -8.82
C PRO A 27 8.95 14.47 -8.81
N VAL A 28 9.62 14.99 -9.84
CA VAL A 28 11.08 15.07 -9.90
C VAL A 28 11.61 16.05 -8.84
N PHE A 29 11.03 17.23 -8.70
CA PHE A 29 11.42 18.20 -7.68
C PHE A 29 11.18 17.65 -6.26
N ALA A 30 10.03 17.04 -6.00
CA ALA A 30 9.75 16.39 -4.73
C ALA A 30 10.74 15.24 -4.43
N PHE A 31 11.14 14.48 -5.45
CA PHE A 31 12.16 13.45 -5.32
C PHE A 31 13.54 14.05 -4.95
N PHE A 32 13.96 15.14 -5.59
CA PHE A 32 15.21 15.82 -5.22
C PHE A 32 15.20 16.36 -3.78
N ILE A 33 14.07 16.92 -3.32
CA ILE A 33 13.93 17.33 -1.91
C ILE A 33 14.14 16.12 -0.99
N LYS A 34 13.56 14.98 -1.33
CA LYS A 34 13.75 13.74 -0.55
C LYS A 34 15.20 13.29 -0.54
N LEU A 35 15.94 13.39 -1.64
CA LEU A 35 17.38 13.09 -1.66
C LEU A 35 18.16 14.00 -0.70
N ILE A 36 17.81 15.30 -0.66
CA ILE A 36 18.42 16.23 0.29
C ILE A 36 18.08 15.82 1.74
N ILE A 37 16.84 15.47 2.02
CA ILE A 37 16.44 15.00 3.35
C ILE A 37 17.21 13.72 3.70
N MET A 38 17.24 12.72 2.83
CA MET A 38 17.98 11.47 3.03
C MET A 38 19.45 11.72 3.35
N ALA A 39 20.09 12.67 2.66
CA ALA A 39 21.48 13.05 2.90
C ALA A 39 21.72 13.76 4.25
N ASN A 40 20.66 14.06 5.01
CA ASN A 40 20.74 14.74 6.32
C ASN A 40 20.18 13.89 7.47
N ILE A 41 19.60 12.71 7.21
CA ILE A 41 19.11 11.82 8.27
C ILE A 41 20.29 11.05 8.87
N LYS A 42 20.54 11.29 10.15
CA LYS A 42 21.61 10.64 10.91
C LYS A 42 21.04 9.72 11.98
N GLY A 43 21.76 8.66 12.30
CA GLY A 43 21.51 7.82 13.45
C GLY A 43 21.95 8.48 14.77
N THR A 44 21.65 7.83 15.86
CA THR A 44 22.06 8.26 17.21
C THR A 44 23.58 8.30 17.39
N ASP A 45 24.29 7.51 16.62
CA ASP A 45 25.77 7.44 16.52
C ASP A 45 26.38 8.49 15.57
N GLY A 46 25.53 9.32 14.95
CA GLY A 46 25.92 10.30 13.94
C GLY A 46 26.16 9.75 12.52
N ALA A 47 26.07 8.43 12.33
CA ALA A 47 26.19 7.81 11.03
C ALA A 47 25.02 8.20 10.11
N MET A 48 25.28 8.28 8.81
CA MET A 48 24.26 8.59 7.80
C MET A 48 23.36 7.37 7.59
N LEU A 49 22.09 7.47 7.99
CA LEU A 49 21.11 6.39 7.79
C LEU A 49 20.42 6.47 6.43
N GLY A 50 20.21 7.67 5.91
CA GLY A 50 19.48 7.90 4.65
C GLY A 50 17.97 7.62 4.71
N GLY A 51 17.41 7.36 5.90
CA GLY A 51 15.99 7.14 6.13
C GLY A 51 15.69 6.97 7.62
N TRP A 52 14.39 6.97 7.97
CA TRP A 52 13.92 6.75 9.33
C TRP A 52 13.47 5.31 9.54
N LEU A 53 13.63 4.80 10.76
CA LEU A 53 13.14 3.46 11.08
C LEU A 53 11.60 3.39 11.06
N GLY A 54 10.92 4.48 11.48
CA GLY A 54 9.47 4.45 11.69
C GLY A 54 9.08 3.63 12.93
N ALA A 55 7.80 3.56 13.23
CA ALA A 55 7.30 2.86 14.42
C ALA A 55 7.57 1.34 14.39
N ASP A 56 7.40 0.72 13.22
CA ASP A 56 7.54 -0.74 13.04
C ASP A 56 8.83 -1.13 12.32
N GLY A 57 9.70 -0.15 12.02
CA GLY A 57 10.89 -0.38 11.21
C GLY A 57 11.87 -1.38 11.81
N GLU A 58 12.06 -1.35 13.13
CA GLU A 58 12.90 -2.31 13.85
C GLU A 58 12.36 -3.75 13.72
N ASN A 59 11.04 -3.92 13.76
CA ASN A 59 10.39 -5.21 13.57
C ASN A 59 10.64 -5.76 12.16
N TYR A 60 10.55 -4.90 11.12
CA TYR A 60 10.83 -5.32 9.75
C TYR A 60 12.31 -5.67 9.57
N LEU A 61 13.24 -4.88 10.11
CA LEU A 61 14.67 -5.17 10.05
C LEU A 61 15.02 -6.43 10.84
N SER A 62 14.40 -6.65 12.00
CA SER A 62 14.53 -7.91 12.74
C SER A 62 14.07 -9.12 11.89
N GLY A 63 13.01 -8.96 11.09
CA GLY A 63 12.62 -9.98 10.11
C GLY A 63 13.68 -10.22 9.03
N VAL A 64 14.31 -9.14 8.54
CA VAL A 64 15.41 -9.23 7.57
C VAL A 64 16.60 -9.99 8.14
N ASP A 65 16.96 -9.76 9.41
CA ASP A 65 18.04 -10.50 10.07
C ASP A 65 17.75 -12.01 10.09
N GLY A 66 16.51 -12.41 10.36
CA GLY A 66 16.11 -13.81 10.26
C GLY A 66 16.31 -14.37 8.84
N LEU A 67 15.94 -13.59 7.81
CA LEU A 67 16.13 -13.99 6.41
C LEU A 67 17.62 -14.05 6.00
N LEU A 68 18.46 -13.21 6.59
CA LEU A 68 19.90 -13.23 6.34
C LEU A 68 20.56 -14.46 6.97
N GLN A 69 20.14 -14.84 8.18
CA GLN A 69 20.73 -15.96 8.93
C GLN A 69 20.25 -17.33 8.45
N GLN A 70 18.95 -17.46 8.17
CA GLN A 70 18.30 -18.76 7.90
C GLN A 70 17.73 -18.88 6.49
N GLY A 71 17.76 -17.80 5.70
CA GLY A 71 17.19 -17.76 4.35
C GLY A 71 15.69 -17.57 4.32
N TYR A 72 15.08 -17.80 3.16
CA TYR A 72 13.67 -17.52 2.88
C TYR A 72 12.69 -18.22 3.84
N PHE A 73 13.02 -19.41 4.30
CA PHE A 73 12.19 -20.22 5.20
C PHE A 73 12.55 -20.05 6.68
N SER A 74 13.13 -18.89 7.06
CA SER A 74 13.41 -18.58 8.46
C SER A 74 12.17 -18.77 9.33
N ASP A 75 12.32 -19.44 10.47
CA ASP A 75 11.29 -19.68 11.48
C ASP A 75 11.18 -18.54 12.51
N LYS A 76 11.97 -17.47 12.33
CA LYS A 76 11.96 -16.32 13.24
C LYS A 76 10.52 -15.79 13.40
N SER A 77 10.04 -15.76 14.63
CA SER A 77 8.63 -15.50 14.98
C SER A 77 8.08 -14.20 14.38
N ILE A 78 8.90 -13.17 14.25
CA ILE A 78 8.51 -11.89 13.67
C ILE A 78 8.03 -12.02 12.23
N LEU A 79 8.57 -12.96 11.43
CA LEU A 79 8.22 -13.19 10.04
C LEU A 79 6.90 -13.95 9.84
N SER A 80 6.37 -14.55 10.91
CA SER A 80 5.05 -15.16 10.90
C SER A 80 4.03 -14.31 11.64
N TYR A 81 4.44 -13.55 12.64
CA TYR A 81 3.60 -12.62 13.37
C TYR A 81 3.25 -11.41 12.49
N TRP A 82 4.25 -10.71 11.94
CA TRP A 82 4.07 -9.72 10.89
C TRP A 82 4.09 -10.40 9.50
N PRO A 83 3.34 -9.89 8.52
CA PRO A 83 3.44 -10.43 7.16
C PRO A 83 4.86 -10.32 6.63
N ALA A 84 5.45 -11.45 6.21
CA ALA A 84 6.84 -11.51 5.76
C ALA A 84 7.13 -10.75 4.46
N GLY A 85 6.10 -10.33 3.71
CA GLY A 85 6.26 -9.76 2.38
C GLY A 85 7.15 -8.52 2.34
N TYR A 86 6.95 -7.56 3.23
CA TYR A 86 7.77 -6.36 3.27
C TYR A 86 9.22 -6.65 3.72
N PRO A 87 9.49 -7.42 4.79
CA PRO A 87 10.85 -7.90 5.10
C PRO A 87 11.54 -8.63 3.93
N ILE A 88 10.82 -9.44 3.16
CA ILE A 88 11.38 -10.13 1.97
C ILE A 88 11.82 -9.12 0.91
N LEU A 89 11.04 -8.07 0.65
CA LEU A 89 11.42 -7.01 -0.29
C LEU A 89 12.69 -6.28 0.19
N ILE A 90 12.79 -5.99 1.48
CA ILE A 90 14.01 -5.40 2.07
C ILE A 90 15.19 -6.37 1.93
N TRP A 91 14.98 -7.65 2.23
CA TRP A 91 16.02 -8.68 2.10
C TRP A 91 16.58 -8.77 0.67
N ILE A 92 15.76 -8.57 -0.36
CA ILE A 92 16.24 -8.48 -1.74
C ILE A 92 17.17 -7.26 -1.92
N LEU A 93 16.85 -6.12 -1.30
CA LEU A 93 17.69 -4.92 -1.35
C LEU A 93 19.04 -5.11 -0.64
N THR A 94 19.12 -5.95 0.41
CA THR A 94 20.40 -6.26 1.08
C THR A 94 21.39 -6.95 0.16
N LYS A 95 20.93 -7.61 -0.92
CA LYS A 95 21.80 -8.20 -1.95
C LYS A 95 22.55 -7.15 -2.77
N ILE A 96 22.07 -5.91 -2.79
CA ILE A 96 22.75 -4.76 -3.41
C ILE A 96 23.76 -4.18 -2.42
N SER A 97 23.32 -3.84 -1.20
CA SER A 97 24.19 -3.38 -0.12
C SER A 97 23.50 -3.56 1.21
N LEU A 98 24.10 -4.35 2.10
CA LEU A 98 23.62 -4.50 3.48
C LEU A 98 23.88 -3.24 4.29
N ALA A 99 25.07 -2.65 4.18
CA ALA A 99 25.49 -1.47 4.94
C ALA A 99 24.62 -0.22 4.65
N HIS A 100 24.00 -0.15 3.45
CA HIS A 100 23.20 1.00 3.02
C HIS A 100 21.73 0.62 2.79
N VAL A 101 21.23 -0.44 3.45
CA VAL A 101 19.88 -0.95 3.17
C VAL A 101 18.78 0.07 3.45
N ILE A 102 18.87 0.87 4.51
CA ILE A 102 17.87 1.90 4.84
C ILE A 102 17.85 2.98 3.76
N TYR A 103 19.02 3.40 3.28
CA TYR A 103 19.13 4.32 2.14
C TYR A 103 18.47 3.74 0.89
N LEU A 104 18.74 2.47 0.57
CA LEU A 104 18.16 1.78 -0.60
C LEU A 104 16.63 1.66 -0.49
N ILE A 105 16.10 1.39 0.71
CA ILE A 105 14.66 1.38 0.96
C ILE A 105 14.06 2.75 0.63
N SER A 106 14.57 3.81 1.28
CA SER A 106 14.08 5.18 1.10
C SER A 106 14.17 5.63 -0.35
N PHE A 107 15.27 5.32 -1.03
CA PHE A 107 15.50 5.66 -2.42
C PHE A 107 14.52 4.95 -3.37
N THR A 108 14.39 3.62 -3.24
CA THR A 108 13.51 2.83 -4.11
C THR A 108 12.03 3.17 -3.90
N GLN A 109 11.60 3.34 -2.67
CA GLN A 109 10.24 3.77 -2.35
C GLN A 109 9.94 5.18 -2.89
N SER A 110 10.90 6.11 -2.75
CA SER A 110 10.73 7.48 -3.25
C SER A 110 10.61 7.55 -4.77
N ILE A 111 11.43 6.78 -5.51
CA ILE A 111 11.31 6.66 -6.98
C ILE A 111 9.96 6.03 -7.35
N PHE A 112 9.58 4.95 -6.70
CA PHE A 112 8.33 4.26 -7.01
C PHE A 112 7.12 5.17 -6.76
N TYR A 113 7.08 5.88 -5.63
CA TYR A 113 6.01 6.81 -5.33
C TYR A 113 5.97 8.00 -6.31
N ALA A 114 7.13 8.57 -6.66
CA ALA A 114 7.21 9.67 -7.63
C ALA A 114 6.69 9.23 -9.02
N TYR A 115 7.09 8.04 -9.48
CA TYR A 115 6.62 7.48 -10.74
C TYR A 115 5.11 7.20 -10.70
N ALA A 116 4.61 6.58 -9.64
CA ALA A 116 3.19 6.26 -9.49
C ALA A 116 2.32 7.53 -9.47
N SER A 117 2.77 8.57 -8.76
CA SER A 117 2.10 9.88 -8.72
C SER A 117 2.06 10.52 -10.11
N TYR A 118 3.20 10.56 -10.82
CA TYR A 118 3.26 11.02 -12.21
C TYR A 118 2.30 10.25 -13.10
N TYR A 119 2.35 8.90 -13.03
CA TYR A 119 1.54 8.04 -13.87
C TYR A 119 0.05 8.28 -13.63
N PHE A 120 -0.39 8.33 -12.38
CA PHE A 120 -1.78 8.59 -12.00
C PHE A 120 -2.24 9.97 -12.50
N VAL A 121 -1.50 11.04 -12.19
CA VAL A 121 -1.89 12.40 -12.58
C VAL A 121 -1.97 12.52 -14.10
N LYS A 122 -1.09 11.87 -14.85
CA LYS A 122 -1.15 11.82 -16.31
C LYS A 122 -2.48 11.24 -16.84
N GLN A 123 -3.10 10.28 -16.13
CA GLN A 123 -4.38 9.69 -16.55
C GLN A 123 -5.59 10.60 -16.30
N LEU A 124 -5.44 11.69 -15.55
CA LEU A 124 -6.51 12.69 -15.36
C LEU A 124 -6.79 13.52 -16.62
N ARG A 125 -5.93 13.46 -17.64
CA ARG A 125 -6.14 14.14 -18.92
C ARG A 125 -7.42 13.62 -19.59
N GLY A 126 -8.20 14.55 -20.16
CA GLY A 126 -9.48 14.23 -20.77
C GLY A 126 -10.59 13.88 -19.80
N THR A 127 -10.36 13.98 -18.48
CA THR A 127 -11.38 13.82 -17.46
C THR A 127 -11.83 15.20 -16.91
N LYS A 128 -12.90 15.23 -16.14
CA LYS A 128 -13.36 16.43 -15.44
C LYS A 128 -12.33 16.97 -14.42
N LEU A 129 -11.38 16.16 -14.01
CA LEU A 129 -10.30 16.52 -13.08
C LEU A 129 -9.08 17.15 -13.78
N GLN A 130 -9.06 17.22 -15.11
CA GLN A 130 -7.95 17.80 -15.85
C GLN A 130 -7.56 19.23 -15.41
N PRO A 131 -8.48 20.16 -15.08
CA PRO A 131 -8.13 21.48 -14.60
C PRO A 131 -7.34 21.47 -13.28
N TYR A 132 -7.52 20.44 -12.46
CA TYR A 132 -6.93 20.30 -11.14
C TYR A 132 -5.64 19.46 -11.12
N MET A 133 -5.14 18.98 -12.28
CA MET A 133 -3.98 18.10 -12.36
C MET A 133 -2.75 18.66 -11.64
N PHE A 134 -2.52 19.98 -11.73
CA PHE A 134 -1.40 20.62 -11.06
C PHE A 134 -1.55 20.53 -9.53
N LEU A 135 -2.71 20.89 -8.98
CA LEU A 135 -2.99 20.83 -7.55
C LEU A 135 -2.95 19.41 -7.01
N ILE A 136 -3.53 18.46 -7.75
CA ILE A 136 -3.49 17.03 -7.39
C ILE A 136 -2.04 16.54 -7.40
N GLY A 137 -1.25 16.93 -8.40
CA GLY A 137 0.17 16.59 -8.48
C GLY A 137 0.96 17.12 -7.29
N LEU A 138 0.75 18.39 -6.91
CA LEU A 138 1.36 18.98 -5.71
C LEU A 138 0.91 18.25 -4.43
N ALA A 139 -0.39 18.04 -4.27
CA ALA A 139 -0.94 17.37 -3.10
C ALA A 139 -0.35 15.97 -2.92
N LEU A 140 -0.19 15.18 -4.00
CA LEU A 140 0.44 13.86 -3.94
C LEU A 140 1.94 13.97 -3.65
N ALA A 141 2.65 14.84 -4.35
CA ALA A 141 4.11 14.96 -4.24
C ALA A 141 4.57 15.42 -2.86
N PHE A 142 3.80 16.28 -2.22
CA PHE A 142 4.12 16.87 -0.91
C PHE A 142 3.21 16.41 0.23
N ASN A 143 2.43 15.34 0.02
CA ASN A 143 1.65 14.75 1.10
C ASN A 143 2.59 14.25 2.20
N PRO A 144 2.46 14.73 3.46
CA PRO A 144 3.36 14.34 4.53
C PRO A 144 3.25 12.85 4.87
N THR A 145 2.05 12.30 4.88
CA THR A 145 1.83 10.91 5.25
C THR A 145 2.24 9.94 4.13
N LEU A 146 1.81 10.18 2.88
CA LEU A 146 2.01 9.22 1.80
C LEU A 146 3.35 9.41 1.08
N SER A 147 3.78 10.67 0.91
CA SER A 147 5.00 10.99 0.18
C SER A 147 6.23 10.92 1.06
N LEU A 148 6.20 11.53 2.28
CA LEU A 148 7.35 11.51 3.17
C LEU A 148 7.56 10.17 3.86
N SER A 149 6.52 9.35 4.06
CA SER A 149 6.69 7.97 4.54
C SER A 149 7.56 7.09 3.62
N SER A 150 7.81 7.53 2.38
CA SER A 150 8.79 6.86 1.52
C SER A 150 10.24 6.94 2.05
N LEU A 151 10.50 7.82 3.01
CA LEU A 151 11.80 7.96 3.68
C LEU A 151 11.90 7.10 4.95
N ALA A 152 10.83 6.40 5.31
CA ALA A 152 10.80 5.52 6.47
C ALA A 152 10.81 4.04 6.05
N VAL A 153 11.34 3.20 6.95
CA VAL A 153 11.21 1.74 6.83
C VAL A 153 9.77 1.37 7.18
N GLY A 154 8.91 1.34 6.16
CA GLY A 154 7.47 1.07 6.29
C GLY A 154 6.84 0.85 4.92
N TYR A 155 5.71 0.16 4.88
CA TYR A 155 5.02 -0.21 3.64
C TYR A 155 3.97 0.83 3.17
N GLU A 156 3.74 1.91 3.91
CA GLU A 156 2.67 2.88 3.66
C GLU A 156 2.83 3.55 2.29
N SER A 157 4.00 4.10 2.02
CA SER A 157 4.29 4.77 0.75
C SER A 157 4.30 3.81 -0.45
N PRO A 158 4.96 2.64 -0.42
CA PRO A 158 4.89 1.70 -1.54
C PRO A 158 3.49 1.13 -1.77
N ILE A 159 2.67 0.94 -0.73
CA ILE A 159 1.26 0.57 -0.91
C ILE A 159 0.48 1.71 -1.58
N ALA A 160 0.66 2.95 -1.12
CA ALA A 160 0.04 4.11 -1.77
C ALA A 160 0.45 4.22 -3.25
N ALA A 161 1.72 3.98 -3.57
CA ALA A 161 2.20 3.92 -4.94
C ALA A 161 1.51 2.80 -5.75
N CYS A 162 1.37 1.60 -5.19
CA CYS A 162 0.61 0.51 -5.83
C CYS A 162 -0.84 0.94 -6.13
N MET A 163 -1.53 1.59 -5.19
CA MET A 163 -2.90 2.05 -5.39
C MET A 163 -3.01 3.13 -6.46
N LEU A 164 -2.07 4.08 -6.50
CA LEU A 164 -2.00 5.07 -7.58
C LEU A 164 -1.79 4.41 -8.94
N MET A 165 -0.95 3.37 -9.04
CA MET A 165 -0.75 2.59 -10.25
C MET A 165 -2.03 1.85 -10.65
N VAL A 166 -2.70 1.18 -9.72
CA VAL A 166 -3.96 0.46 -9.95
C VAL A 166 -5.01 1.40 -10.51
N VAL A 167 -5.28 2.52 -9.83
CA VAL A 167 -6.30 3.48 -10.29
C VAL A 167 -5.92 4.11 -11.63
N GLY A 168 -4.66 4.48 -11.82
CA GLY A 168 -4.16 5.02 -13.09
C GLY A 168 -4.30 4.04 -14.26
N LEU A 169 -4.02 2.75 -14.06
CA LEU A 169 -4.19 1.70 -15.07
C LEU A 169 -5.67 1.48 -15.43
N ILE A 170 -6.56 1.49 -14.43
CA ILE A 170 -8.01 1.40 -14.63
C ILE A 170 -8.52 2.60 -15.44
N MET A 171 -8.10 3.82 -15.09
CA MET A 171 -8.47 5.03 -15.83
C MET A 171 -8.00 4.97 -17.29
N LYS A 172 -6.77 4.52 -17.53
CA LYS A 172 -6.26 4.32 -18.89
C LYS A 172 -7.03 3.28 -19.67
N SER A 173 -7.54 2.25 -19.01
CA SER A 173 -8.31 1.17 -19.66
C SER A 173 -9.65 1.63 -20.22
N ARG A 174 -10.23 2.68 -19.66
CA ARG A 174 -11.48 3.28 -20.20
C ARG A 174 -11.32 3.94 -21.55
N GLN A 175 -10.08 4.27 -21.95
CA GLN A 175 -9.77 4.99 -23.18
C GLN A 175 -9.44 4.07 -24.35
N SER A 176 -9.37 2.75 -24.15
CA SER A 176 -8.99 1.78 -25.17
C SER A 176 -9.97 0.60 -25.24
N ALA A 177 -10.19 0.13 -26.45
CA ALA A 177 -10.97 -1.05 -26.72
C ALA A 177 -10.32 -2.32 -26.10
N HIS A 178 -11.08 -3.43 -26.12
CA HIS A 178 -10.71 -4.74 -25.59
C HIS A 178 -9.63 -5.41 -26.46
N ASP A 179 -8.42 -4.88 -26.42
CA ASP A 179 -7.27 -5.35 -27.17
C ASP A 179 -6.23 -6.03 -26.26
N ARG A 180 -5.13 -6.47 -26.83
CA ARG A 180 -3.99 -7.03 -26.08
C ARG A 180 -3.52 -6.10 -24.96
N GLN A 181 -3.61 -4.79 -25.14
CA GLN A 181 -3.21 -3.82 -24.13
C GLN A 181 -4.17 -3.83 -22.92
N PHE A 182 -5.46 -4.13 -23.14
CA PHE A 182 -6.41 -4.28 -22.04
C PHE A 182 -6.02 -5.47 -21.13
N VAL A 183 -5.69 -6.62 -21.74
CA VAL A 183 -5.21 -7.81 -21.00
C VAL A 183 -3.96 -7.48 -20.17
N LEU A 184 -2.97 -6.82 -20.77
CA LEU A 184 -1.76 -6.42 -20.07
C LEU A 184 -2.04 -5.47 -18.88
N ARG A 185 -3.04 -4.58 -19.01
CA ARG A 185 -3.46 -3.69 -17.90
C ARG A 185 -4.17 -4.47 -16.80
N VAL A 186 -4.99 -5.45 -17.14
CA VAL A 186 -5.62 -6.35 -16.14
C VAL A 186 -4.55 -7.08 -15.34
N ILE A 187 -3.55 -7.66 -16.01
CA ILE A 187 -2.42 -8.31 -15.36
C ILE A 187 -1.63 -7.31 -14.49
N ALA A 188 -1.36 -6.11 -15.00
CA ALA A 188 -0.63 -5.08 -14.25
C ALA A 188 -1.42 -4.60 -13.00
N VAL A 189 -2.75 -4.46 -13.10
CA VAL A 189 -3.60 -4.17 -11.93
C VAL A 189 -3.51 -5.31 -10.92
N GLY A 190 -3.61 -6.56 -11.38
CA GLY A 190 -3.41 -7.74 -10.53
C GLY A 190 -2.04 -7.76 -9.86
N PHE A 191 -0.97 -7.43 -10.59
CA PHE A 191 0.39 -7.37 -10.07
C PHE A 191 0.56 -6.31 -8.95
N PHE A 192 0.11 -5.07 -9.17
CA PHE A 192 0.21 -4.04 -8.12
C PHE A 192 -0.71 -4.34 -6.93
N SER A 193 -1.86 -4.97 -7.16
CA SER A 193 -2.73 -5.48 -6.10
C SER A 193 -2.05 -6.61 -5.32
N ALA A 194 -1.37 -7.53 -5.99
CA ALA A 194 -0.57 -8.58 -5.37
C ALA A 194 0.59 -8.00 -4.55
N LEU A 195 1.32 -7.01 -5.10
CA LEU A 195 2.43 -6.37 -4.42
C LEU A 195 1.98 -5.65 -3.14
N ALA A 196 0.87 -4.90 -3.19
CA ALA A 196 0.28 -4.27 -2.01
C ALA A 196 -0.16 -5.32 -0.97
N SER A 197 -0.80 -6.40 -1.41
CA SER A 197 -1.27 -7.50 -0.55
C SER A 197 -0.11 -8.32 0.02
N PHE A 198 1.00 -8.42 -0.70
CA PHE A 198 2.22 -9.06 -0.23
C PHE A 198 2.87 -8.30 0.92
N MET A 199 2.91 -6.96 0.83
CA MET A 199 3.41 -6.11 1.92
C MET A 199 2.45 -6.08 3.10
N GLN A 200 1.13 -6.01 2.84
CA GLN A 200 0.10 -5.92 3.88
C GLN A 200 -1.17 -6.63 3.43
N PRO A 201 -1.46 -7.85 3.94
CA PRO A 201 -2.55 -8.72 3.47
C PRO A 201 -3.96 -8.13 3.52
N ARG A 202 -4.22 -7.15 4.39
CA ARG A 202 -5.53 -6.47 4.44
C ARG A 202 -5.92 -5.81 3.11
N TRP A 203 -4.95 -5.52 2.24
CA TRP A 203 -5.18 -4.93 0.92
C TRP A 203 -5.79 -5.91 -0.08
N ILE A 204 -5.85 -7.21 0.23
CA ILE A 204 -6.59 -8.21 -0.56
C ILE A 204 -8.05 -7.76 -0.69
N LEU A 205 -8.71 -7.42 0.43
CA LEU A 205 -10.10 -6.99 0.42
C LEU A 205 -10.31 -5.71 -0.41
N THR A 206 -9.47 -4.70 -0.22
CA THR A 206 -9.52 -3.45 -0.99
C THR A 206 -9.35 -3.72 -2.49
N SER A 207 -8.41 -4.57 -2.86
CA SER A 207 -8.14 -4.93 -4.26
C SER A 207 -9.30 -5.70 -4.89
N LEU A 208 -9.96 -6.59 -4.13
CA LEU A 208 -11.17 -7.28 -4.57
C LEU A 208 -12.33 -6.30 -4.84
N VAL A 209 -12.55 -5.36 -3.94
CA VAL A 209 -13.58 -4.32 -4.10
C VAL A 209 -13.28 -3.47 -5.35
N ILE A 210 -12.03 -3.06 -5.54
CA ILE A 210 -11.61 -2.28 -6.72
C ILE A 210 -11.83 -3.09 -8.01
N ALA A 211 -11.45 -4.37 -8.03
CA ALA A 211 -11.66 -5.24 -9.19
C ALA A 211 -13.15 -5.40 -9.51
N LEU A 212 -13.98 -5.60 -8.49
CA LEU A 212 -15.44 -5.70 -8.65
C LEU A 212 -16.03 -4.39 -9.21
N LEU A 213 -15.68 -3.25 -8.63
CA LEU A 213 -16.15 -1.94 -9.10
C LEU A 213 -15.70 -1.69 -10.54
N TRP A 214 -14.46 -2.04 -10.89
CA TRP A 214 -13.97 -1.93 -12.26
C TRP A 214 -14.74 -2.83 -13.21
N ALA A 215 -15.00 -4.08 -12.85
CA ALA A 215 -15.82 -4.99 -13.65
C ALA A 215 -17.25 -4.45 -13.85
N LEU A 216 -17.90 -3.95 -12.79
CA LEU A 216 -19.26 -3.41 -12.88
C LEU A 216 -19.40 -2.21 -13.81
N ILE A 217 -18.39 -1.33 -13.88
CA ILE A 217 -18.40 -0.17 -14.78
C ILE A 217 -17.90 -0.47 -16.20
N THR A 218 -17.35 -1.67 -16.42
CA THR A 218 -16.85 -2.11 -17.74
C THR A 218 -17.95 -2.77 -18.54
N LYS A 219 -18.09 -2.38 -19.82
CA LYS A 219 -19.08 -2.99 -20.72
C LYS A 219 -18.59 -4.33 -21.28
N GLY A 220 -19.47 -5.31 -21.33
CA GLY A 220 -19.24 -6.62 -21.93
C GLY A 220 -18.81 -7.72 -20.93
N ARG A 221 -19.59 -8.81 -20.88
CA ARG A 221 -19.39 -9.93 -19.95
C ARG A 221 -17.99 -10.55 -20.02
N LYS A 222 -17.42 -10.67 -21.23
CA LYS A 222 -16.06 -11.22 -21.42
C LYS A 222 -15.00 -10.33 -20.75
N ALA A 223 -15.11 -9.00 -20.88
CA ALA A 223 -14.20 -8.07 -20.26
C ALA A 223 -14.35 -8.06 -18.72
N GLN A 224 -15.59 -8.12 -18.23
CA GLN A 224 -15.88 -8.23 -16.78
C GLN A 224 -15.27 -9.50 -16.20
N ALA A 225 -15.48 -10.64 -16.86
CA ALA A 225 -14.90 -11.91 -16.45
C ALA A 225 -13.35 -11.86 -16.48
N LEU A 226 -12.76 -11.28 -17.55
CA LEU A 226 -11.31 -11.12 -17.65
C LEU A 226 -10.74 -10.26 -16.52
N ILE A 227 -11.41 -9.16 -16.16
CA ILE A 227 -11.00 -8.32 -15.01
C ILE A 227 -11.01 -9.14 -13.73
N LEU A 228 -12.14 -9.78 -13.41
CA LEU A 228 -12.28 -10.52 -12.15
C LEU A 228 -11.27 -11.68 -12.09
N VAL A 229 -11.24 -12.53 -13.12
CA VAL A 229 -10.34 -13.69 -13.13
C VAL A 229 -8.87 -13.26 -13.20
N GLY A 230 -8.54 -12.27 -14.04
CA GLY A 230 -7.16 -11.82 -14.22
C GLY A 230 -6.61 -11.10 -12.99
N VAL A 231 -7.37 -10.17 -12.42
CA VAL A 231 -6.90 -9.45 -11.22
C VAL A 231 -6.84 -10.38 -10.02
N VAL A 232 -7.90 -11.17 -9.76
CA VAL A 232 -7.94 -12.10 -8.63
C VAL A 232 -6.88 -13.18 -8.79
N GLY A 233 -6.75 -13.77 -9.99
CA GLY A 233 -5.77 -14.84 -10.25
C GLY A 233 -4.33 -14.38 -10.01
N VAL A 234 -3.95 -13.18 -10.45
CA VAL A 234 -2.61 -12.64 -10.19
C VAL A 234 -2.44 -12.24 -8.72
N MET A 235 -3.45 -11.61 -8.12
CA MET A 235 -3.40 -11.17 -6.74
C MET A 235 -3.24 -12.33 -5.74
N THR A 236 -3.86 -13.50 -6.01
CA THR A 236 -3.77 -14.68 -5.14
C THR A 236 -2.36 -15.25 -5.03
N LEU A 237 -1.43 -14.87 -5.91
CA LEU A 237 -0.02 -15.26 -5.77
C LEU A 237 0.60 -14.75 -4.46
N ALA A 238 0.23 -13.55 -4.00
CA ALA A 238 0.76 -12.99 -2.76
C ALA A 238 0.42 -13.83 -1.51
N PRO A 239 -0.86 -14.10 -1.19
CA PRO A 239 -1.19 -14.97 -0.07
C PRO A 239 -0.69 -16.40 -0.26
N ALA A 240 -0.67 -16.93 -1.48
CA ALA A 240 -0.15 -18.28 -1.74
C ALA A 240 1.35 -18.39 -1.37
N ILE A 241 2.16 -17.41 -1.75
CA ILE A 241 3.59 -17.36 -1.40
C ILE A 241 3.78 -17.28 0.12
N MET A 242 2.99 -16.46 0.82
CA MET A 242 3.09 -16.33 2.28
C MET A 242 2.64 -17.61 3.01
N ILE A 243 1.55 -18.22 2.58
CA ILE A 243 1.07 -19.49 3.13
C ILE A 243 2.10 -20.60 2.91
N GLN A 244 2.61 -20.73 1.67
CA GLN A 244 3.64 -21.73 1.34
C GLN A 244 4.90 -21.56 2.21
N ARG A 245 5.32 -20.30 2.43
CA ARG A 245 6.43 -19.98 3.33
C ARG A 245 6.12 -20.45 4.75
N ASN A 246 4.98 -20.06 5.31
CA ASN A 246 4.63 -20.35 6.69
C ASN A 246 4.38 -21.85 6.94
N VAL A 247 3.85 -22.57 5.97
CA VAL A 247 3.78 -24.05 6.04
C VAL A 247 5.17 -24.66 6.20
N LYS A 248 6.16 -24.17 5.45
CA LYS A 248 7.53 -24.71 5.50
C LYS A 248 8.35 -24.23 6.68
N SER A 249 8.07 -23.04 7.24
CA SER A 249 8.88 -22.47 8.31
C SER A 249 8.32 -22.72 9.71
N ILE A 250 6.99 -22.80 9.86
CA ILE A 250 6.32 -22.92 11.17
C ILE A 250 5.21 -24.00 11.19
N ASP A 251 5.11 -24.80 10.13
CA ASP A 251 4.08 -25.86 9.94
C ASP A 251 2.63 -25.35 10.07
N LYS A 252 2.34 -24.14 9.55
CA LYS A 252 1.01 -23.52 9.63
C LYS A 252 0.59 -22.90 8.29
N ALA A 253 -0.58 -23.27 7.80
CA ALA A 253 -1.17 -22.72 6.57
C ALA A 253 -1.87 -21.38 6.83
N VAL A 254 -1.12 -20.36 7.23
CA VAL A 254 -1.60 -19.02 7.56
C VAL A 254 -0.80 -17.95 6.84
N ILE A 255 -1.41 -16.79 6.60
CA ILE A 255 -0.71 -15.62 6.03
C ILE A 255 0.12 -14.93 7.13
N SER A 256 -0.46 -14.77 8.33
CA SER A 256 0.19 -14.24 9.53
C SER A 256 -0.50 -14.80 10.78
N THR A 257 0.12 -14.64 11.94
CA THR A 257 -0.39 -15.11 13.23
C THR A 257 -0.83 -13.97 14.15
N ASN A 258 -1.09 -12.77 13.59
CA ASN A 258 -1.49 -11.59 14.36
C ASN A 258 -2.86 -11.03 13.99
N LEU A 259 -3.68 -11.77 13.26
CA LEU A 259 -4.99 -11.29 12.83
C LEU A 259 -5.91 -11.00 14.03
N GLY A 260 -5.95 -11.90 14.99
CA GLY A 260 -6.76 -11.76 16.21
C GLY A 260 -6.34 -10.56 17.03
N VAL A 261 -5.02 -10.39 17.25
CA VAL A 261 -4.47 -9.23 17.96
C VAL A 261 -4.84 -7.93 17.25
N THR A 262 -4.68 -7.86 15.93
CA THR A 262 -5.02 -6.67 15.14
C THR A 262 -6.52 -6.34 15.20
N MET A 263 -7.37 -7.36 15.13
CA MET A 263 -8.83 -7.17 15.24
C MET A 263 -9.22 -6.69 16.64
N ARG A 264 -8.59 -7.25 17.68
CA ARG A 264 -8.84 -6.90 19.09
C ARG A 264 -8.47 -5.45 19.39
N ILE A 265 -7.30 -5.00 18.94
CA ILE A 265 -6.81 -3.62 19.16
C ILE A 265 -7.85 -2.57 18.70
N GLY A 266 -8.63 -2.89 17.69
CA GLY A 266 -9.68 -2.00 17.18
C GLY A 266 -11.08 -2.30 17.68
N ALA A 267 -11.27 -3.21 18.66
CA ALA A 267 -12.56 -3.63 19.21
C ALA A 267 -12.70 -3.20 20.66
N GLY A 268 -13.95 -3.08 21.13
CA GLY A 268 -14.27 -2.73 22.52
C GLY A 268 -14.59 -1.26 22.73
N ASP A 269 -15.16 -0.97 23.88
CA ASP A 269 -15.65 0.37 24.22
C ASP A 269 -14.50 1.36 24.47
N GLU A 270 -13.38 0.86 24.98
CA GLU A 270 -12.22 1.69 25.33
C GLU A 270 -11.53 2.29 24.11
N THR A 271 -11.64 1.64 22.94
CA THR A 271 -11.01 2.16 21.71
C THR A 271 -11.65 3.45 21.23
N GLN A 272 -12.92 3.65 21.50
CA GLN A 272 -13.73 4.74 20.96
C GLN A 272 -13.55 4.98 19.43
N GLY A 273 -13.05 3.95 18.72
CA GLY A 273 -12.71 3.99 17.29
C GLY A 273 -11.22 4.15 17.00
N GLY A 274 -10.38 4.45 17.98
CA GLY A 274 -8.94 4.53 17.88
C GLY A 274 -8.21 3.23 18.22
N TYR A 275 -6.99 3.36 18.69
CA TYR A 275 -6.12 2.27 19.11
C TYR A 275 -6.25 2.05 20.61
N ALA A 276 -6.58 0.82 21.03
CA ALA A 276 -6.46 0.39 22.41
C ALA A 276 -5.80 -0.99 22.48
N HIS A 277 -4.76 -1.12 23.28
CA HIS A 277 -3.99 -2.36 23.38
C HIS A 277 -4.33 -3.13 24.65
N THR A 278 -4.56 -2.43 25.74
CA THR A 278 -4.90 -2.97 27.04
C THR A 278 -5.97 -2.09 27.68
N GLY A 279 -6.80 -2.67 28.54
CA GLY A 279 -7.80 -1.94 29.30
C GLY A 279 -8.99 -2.83 29.67
N PRO A 280 -9.80 -2.41 30.67
CA PRO A 280 -10.89 -3.22 31.19
C PRO A 280 -12.00 -3.52 30.17
N ASP A 281 -12.17 -2.64 29.18
CA ASP A 281 -13.20 -2.75 28.16
C ASP A 281 -12.69 -3.33 26.82
N VAL A 282 -11.41 -3.75 26.75
CA VAL A 282 -10.85 -4.43 25.59
C VAL A 282 -11.26 -5.90 25.63
N PRO A 283 -12.09 -6.37 24.67
CA PRO A 283 -12.54 -7.76 24.69
C PRO A 283 -11.47 -8.71 24.21
N CYS A 284 -11.60 -9.99 24.61
CA CYS A 284 -10.87 -11.09 24.00
C CYS A 284 -9.35 -10.99 24.17
N GLU A 285 -8.89 -10.61 25.35
CA GLU A 285 -7.46 -10.56 25.65
C GLU A 285 -6.85 -11.96 25.60
N PRO A 286 -5.80 -12.21 24.79
CA PRO A 286 -5.13 -13.48 24.78
C PRO A 286 -4.35 -13.69 26.06
N THR A 287 -4.53 -14.85 26.72
CA THR A 287 -3.65 -15.27 27.81
C THR A 287 -2.27 -15.62 27.26
N PRO A 288 -1.18 -15.07 27.79
CA PRO A 288 0.17 -15.46 27.38
C PRO A 288 0.48 -16.94 27.74
N PRO A 289 1.28 -17.66 26.92
CA PRO A 289 1.87 -17.24 25.65
C PRO A 289 0.87 -17.38 24.49
N ALA A 290 0.73 -16.32 23.69
CA ALA A 290 -0.13 -16.33 22.51
C ALA A 290 0.38 -17.35 21.46
N THR A 291 -0.39 -18.39 21.21
CA THR A 291 -0.16 -19.37 20.15
C THR A 291 -1.00 -19.01 18.93
N ALA A 292 -0.77 -19.65 17.77
CA ALA A 292 -1.64 -19.45 16.61
C ALA A 292 -3.09 -19.89 16.86
N THR A 293 -3.29 -20.89 17.71
CA THR A 293 -4.61 -21.33 18.19
C THR A 293 -5.27 -20.22 19.00
N THR A 294 -4.51 -19.57 19.87
CA THR A 294 -4.97 -18.41 20.64
C THR A 294 -5.36 -17.24 19.71
N ASP A 295 -4.61 -16.99 18.65
CA ASP A 295 -4.96 -15.95 17.66
C ASP A 295 -6.33 -16.23 17.00
N ASN A 296 -6.56 -17.46 16.58
CA ASN A 296 -7.86 -17.88 16.03
C ASN A 296 -9.01 -17.75 17.03
N ASP A 297 -8.78 -18.06 18.29
CA ASP A 297 -9.79 -17.91 19.34
C ASP A 297 -10.08 -16.45 19.64
N VAL A 298 -9.06 -15.57 19.59
CA VAL A 298 -9.24 -14.13 19.65
C VAL A 298 -10.08 -13.64 18.48
N VAL A 299 -9.81 -14.08 17.25
CA VAL A 299 -10.63 -13.75 16.06
C VAL A 299 -12.10 -14.11 16.29
N LYS A 300 -12.37 -15.38 16.71
CA LYS A 300 -13.75 -15.85 16.97
C LYS A 300 -14.43 -15.00 18.06
N CYS A 301 -13.70 -14.73 19.14
CA CYS A 301 -14.18 -13.93 20.24
C CYS A 301 -14.52 -12.49 19.82
N VAL A 302 -13.65 -11.84 19.06
CA VAL A 302 -13.89 -10.48 18.54
C VAL A 302 -15.09 -10.44 17.59
N ILE A 303 -15.21 -11.42 16.70
CA ILE A 303 -16.39 -11.53 15.82
C ILE A 303 -17.67 -11.70 16.65
N LYS A 304 -17.64 -12.55 17.68
CA LYS A 304 -18.78 -12.73 18.58
C LYS A 304 -19.11 -11.45 19.33
N TRP A 305 -18.10 -10.69 19.79
CA TRP A 305 -18.32 -9.41 20.46
C TRP A 305 -19.02 -8.41 19.53
N TYR A 306 -18.57 -8.27 18.26
CA TYR A 306 -19.23 -7.41 17.27
C TYR A 306 -20.68 -7.81 17.01
N ALA A 307 -20.95 -9.11 16.85
CA ALA A 307 -22.28 -9.65 16.62
C ALA A 307 -23.22 -9.45 17.82
N SER A 308 -22.69 -9.58 19.04
CA SER A 308 -23.46 -9.43 20.29
C SER A 308 -23.68 -7.96 20.69
N ASN A 309 -22.93 -7.02 20.11
CA ASN A 309 -23.00 -5.59 20.43
C ASN A 309 -23.21 -4.73 19.17
N PRO A 310 -24.31 -4.90 18.41
CA PRO A 310 -24.48 -4.25 17.11
C PRO A 310 -24.47 -2.71 17.19
N GLY A 311 -25.09 -2.12 18.22
CA GLY A 311 -25.12 -0.68 18.43
C GLY A 311 -23.72 -0.10 18.69
N LYS A 312 -22.92 -0.75 19.56
CA LYS A 312 -21.55 -0.38 19.83
C LYS A 312 -20.66 -0.56 18.59
N SER A 313 -20.86 -1.63 17.84
CA SER A 313 -20.16 -1.92 16.59
C SER A 313 -20.36 -0.84 15.54
N ILE A 314 -21.60 -0.37 15.35
CA ILE A 314 -21.92 0.73 14.43
C ILE A 314 -21.25 2.02 14.89
N ARG A 315 -21.34 2.35 16.19
CA ARG A 315 -20.68 3.53 16.77
C ARG A 315 -19.17 3.50 16.55
N LEU A 316 -18.52 2.36 16.83
CA LEU A 316 -17.09 2.19 16.57
C LEU A 316 -16.74 2.35 15.10
N PHE A 317 -17.54 1.82 14.19
CA PHE A 317 -17.33 1.97 12.76
C PHE A 317 -17.39 3.44 12.31
N ILE A 318 -18.38 4.19 12.81
CA ILE A 318 -18.51 5.63 12.54
C ILE A 318 -17.32 6.39 13.12
N ASN A 319 -16.94 6.10 14.37
CA ASN A 319 -15.80 6.75 15.02
C ASN A 319 -14.49 6.46 14.30
N LYS A 320 -14.26 5.21 13.86
CA LYS A 320 -13.08 4.85 13.03
C LYS A 320 -13.03 5.64 11.74
N GLY A 321 -14.19 5.81 11.08
CA GLY A 321 -14.30 6.68 9.91
C GLY A 321 -13.92 8.13 10.24
N TRP A 322 -14.39 8.65 11.34
CA TRP A 322 -14.05 9.99 11.80
C TRP A 322 -12.55 10.13 12.10
N PHE A 323 -11.96 9.23 12.88
CA PHE A 323 -10.52 9.25 13.18
C PHE A 323 -9.68 9.15 11.91
N TYR A 324 -10.07 8.29 10.98
CA TYR A 324 -9.33 8.14 9.72
C TYR A 324 -9.26 9.43 8.89
N TRP A 325 -10.30 10.27 8.95
CA TRP A 325 -10.36 11.55 8.23
C TRP A 325 -9.99 12.75 9.09
N SER A 326 -9.79 12.56 10.40
CA SER A 326 -9.42 13.63 11.31
C SER A 326 -7.96 14.03 11.09
N PRO A 327 -7.66 15.33 10.92
CA PRO A 327 -6.29 15.81 10.85
C PRO A 327 -5.54 15.74 12.20
N TRP A 328 -6.24 15.35 13.28
CA TRP A 328 -5.76 15.35 14.66
C TRP A 328 -5.67 13.93 15.26
N SER A 329 -5.77 12.89 14.46
CA SER A 329 -5.67 11.50 14.91
C SER A 329 -4.23 11.00 15.01
#